data_96121859d7e01df60d7b361fe8ead195
#
_entry.id   96121859d7e01df60d7b361fe8ead195
#
_cell.length_a   1.000
_cell.length_b   1.000
_cell.length_c   1.000
_cell.angle_alpha   90.00
_cell.angle_beta   90.00
_cell.angle_gamma   90.00
#
_symmetry.space_group_name_H-M   'P 1'
#
loop_
_entity.id
_entity.type
_entity.pdbx_description
1 polymer ?
#
loop_
_entity_poly.entity_id
_entity_poly.type
_entity_poly.pdbx_seq_one_letter_code
_entity_poly.pdbx_strand_id
1 'polypeptide(L)'
;MAKDRIESKYVTVAPGVELHILEKGEGKPLVFIPGLTFSGEIFKNQLEYFSSEYRVIAIDPRGQGYSAKTVDGNDYLTHGRDVAGMIDALGLKDIVLIGWSTGNLDTWSYVQQFGKDKLRGVVTIDMSPLPLSPDPKWWTEGTIEELSQVATQVLTSSQGCREFF
;
A
#
# COMPACT_ATOMS: atom_id res chain seq x y z
N MET A 1 -14.04 7.66 24.25
CA MET A 1 -15.05 6.73 23.66
C MET A 1 -15.05 6.63 22.14
N ALA A 2 -14.45 7.55 21.37
CA ALA A 2 -14.31 7.39 19.90
C ALA A 2 -13.12 6.54 19.44
N LYS A 3 -12.18 6.26 20.34
CA LYS A 3 -10.88 5.64 20.05
C LYS A 3 -10.85 4.09 19.99
N ASP A 4 -11.95 3.44 20.34
CA ASP A 4 -12.01 1.98 20.46
C ASP A 4 -12.44 1.24 19.19
N ARG A 5 -12.79 1.95 18.15
CA ARG A 5 -13.22 1.35 16.87
C ARG A 5 -12.29 1.76 15.73
N ILE A 6 -12.22 0.90 14.72
CA ILE A 6 -11.59 1.26 13.45
C ILE A 6 -12.43 2.34 12.78
N GLU A 7 -11.80 3.45 12.45
CA GLU A 7 -12.39 4.56 11.69
C GLU A 7 -12.09 4.36 10.19
N SER A 8 -13.11 4.56 9.37
CA SER A 8 -13.03 4.57 7.90
C SER A 8 -13.15 6.00 7.42
N LYS A 9 -12.19 6.50 6.66
CA LYS A 9 -12.19 7.87 6.16
C LYS A 9 -11.45 8.02 4.84
N TYR A 10 -11.62 9.18 4.21
CA TYR A 10 -10.98 9.54 2.96
C TYR A 10 -9.96 10.65 3.16
N VAL A 11 -8.85 10.58 2.44
CA VAL A 11 -7.76 11.56 2.48
C VAL A 11 -7.48 12.01 1.06
N THR A 12 -7.62 13.29 0.77
CA THR A 12 -7.25 13.87 -0.53
C THR A 12 -5.72 13.91 -0.64
N VAL A 13 -5.17 13.23 -1.64
CA VAL A 13 -3.72 13.11 -1.86
C VAL A 13 -3.25 13.87 -3.10
N ALA A 14 -4.15 14.11 -4.03
CA ALA A 14 -3.93 14.92 -5.24
C ALA A 14 -5.27 15.52 -5.71
N PRO A 15 -5.28 16.51 -6.61
CA PRO A 15 -6.52 17.06 -7.15
C PRO A 15 -7.42 15.97 -7.72
N GLY A 16 -8.62 15.82 -7.15
CA GLY A 16 -9.61 14.82 -7.56
C GLY A 16 -9.28 13.37 -7.17
N VAL A 17 -8.25 13.15 -6.33
CA VAL A 17 -7.84 11.81 -5.88
C VAL A 17 -7.92 11.71 -4.37
N GLU A 18 -8.78 10.82 -3.89
CA GLU A 18 -8.91 10.48 -2.48
C GLU A 18 -8.52 9.02 -2.25
N LEU A 19 -7.68 8.79 -1.25
CA LEU A 19 -7.43 7.45 -0.72
C LEU A 19 -8.37 7.17 0.44
N HIS A 20 -8.96 5.99 0.43
CA HIS A 20 -9.63 5.44 1.58
C HIS A 20 -8.61 4.87 2.56
N ILE A 21 -8.80 5.13 3.84
CA ILE A 21 -7.96 4.60 4.91
C ILE A 21 -8.81 4.04 6.05
N LEU A 22 -8.29 3.02 6.68
CA LEU A 22 -8.73 2.54 7.99
C LEU A 22 -7.72 3.00 9.03
N GLU A 23 -8.21 3.55 10.13
CA GLU A 23 -7.35 4.07 11.18
C GLU A 23 -7.84 3.68 12.56
N LYS A 24 -6.92 3.35 13.47
CA LYS A 24 -7.21 3.09 14.89
C LYS A 24 -6.01 3.44 15.76
N GLY A 25 -6.28 3.84 17.00
CA GLY A 25 -5.27 4.13 18.02
C GLY A 25 -4.64 5.51 17.89
N GLU A 26 -3.66 5.76 18.75
CA GLU A 26 -2.92 7.02 18.86
C GLU A 26 -1.43 6.76 19.05
N GLY A 27 -0.61 7.79 18.89
CA GLY A 27 0.84 7.68 19.07
C GLY A 27 1.62 7.66 17.77
N LYS A 28 2.74 6.94 17.74
CA LYS A 28 3.60 6.89 16.54
C LYS A 28 2.94 6.12 15.41
N PRO A 29 2.99 6.65 14.17
CA PRO A 29 2.26 6.03 13.07
C PRO A 29 2.91 4.72 12.56
N LEU A 30 2.07 3.70 12.38
CA LEU A 30 2.34 2.53 11.55
C LEU A 30 1.42 2.63 10.33
N VAL A 31 1.99 2.63 9.13
CA VAL A 31 1.23 2.72 7.88
C VAL A 31 1.39 1.43 7.09
N PHE A 32 0.29 0.72 6.89
CA PHE A 32 0.23 -0.54 6.16
C PHE A 32 -0.26 -0.33 4.74
N ILE A 33 0.47 -0.88 3.78
CA ILE A 33 0.19 -0.81 2.34
C ILE A 33 0.00 -2.22 1.81
N PRO A 34 -1.19 -2.58 1.32
CA PRO A 34 -1.49 -3.94 0.87
C PRO A 34 -0.91 -4.24 -0.51
N GLY A 35 -0.93 -5.53 -0.86
CA GLY A 35 -0.60 -6.01 -2.20
C GLY A 35 -1.66 -5.70 -3.25
N LEU A 36 -1.35 -6.11 -4.48
CA LEU A 36 -2.24 -5.93 -5.64
C LEU A 36 -3.60 -6.56 -5.38
N THR A 37 -4.66 -5.86 -5.76
CA THR A 37 -6.07 -6.23 -5.63
C THR A 37 -6.63 -6.22 -4.20
N PHE A 38 -5.78 -6.08 -3.19
CA PHE A 38 -6.22 -6.03 -1.80
C PHE A 38 -6.50 -4.60 -1.32
N SER A 39 -7.30 -4.49 -0.28
CA SER A 39 -7.58 -3.25 0.45
C SER A 39 -6.93 -3.27 1.84
N GLY A 40 -6.93 -2.15 2.52
CA GLY A 40 -6.47 -2.03 3.91
C GLY A 40 -7.22 -2.94 4.89
N GLU A 41 -8.37 -3.48 4.49
CA GLU A 41 -9.16 -4.40 5.32
C GLU A 41 -8.43 -5.69 5.70
N ILE A 42 -7.44 -6.13 4.89
CA ILE A 42 -6.64 -7.32 5.24
C ILE A 42 -5.84 -7.12 6.52
N PHE A 43 -5.60 -5.87 6.92
CA PHE A 43 -4.84 -5.51 8.12
C PHE A 43 -5.72 -5.28 9.35
N LYS A 44 -6.99 -5.69 9.34
CA LYS A 44 -7.88 -5.51 10.51
C LYS A 44 -7.30 -6.07 11.80
N ASN A 45 -6.67 -7.22 11.75
CA ASN A 45 -6.05 -7.83 12.94
C ASN A 45 -4.85 -7.00 13.44
N GLN A 46 -4.06 -6.43 12.52
CA GLN A 46 -2.94 -5.53 12.85
C GLN A 46 -3.44 -4.20 13.42
N LEU A 47 -4.52 -3.63 12.84
CA LEU A 47 -5.20 -2.46 13.39
C LEU A 47 -5.65 -2.70 14.84
N GLU A 48 -6.30 -3.83 15.11
CA GLU A 48 -6.75 -4.17 16.46
C GLU A 48 -5.57 -4.39 17.42
N TYR A 49 -4.56 -5.14 17.01
CA TYR A 49 -3.44 -5.51 17.87
C TYR A 49 -2.55 -4.32 18.23
N PHE A 50 -2.12 -3.54 17.21
CA PHE A 50 -1.14 -2.47 17.43
C PHE A 50 -1.75 -1.17 17.91
N SER A 51 -3.08 -0.98 17.83
CA SER A 51 -3.73 0.28 18.19
C SER A 51 -3.68 0.61 19.68
N SER A 52 -3.30 -0.34 20.52
CA SER A 52 -3.07 -0.10 21.96
C SER A 52 -1.86 0.81 22.24
N GLU A 53 -0.88 0.85 21.33
CA GLU A 53 0.38 1.58 21.50
C GLU A 53 0.73 2.52 20.34
N TYR A 54 0.09 2.33 19.18
CA TYR A 54 0.40 3.04 17.94
C TYR A 54 -0.84 3.64 17.29
N ARG A 55 -0.63 4.67 16.50
CA ARG A 55 -1.61 5.14 15.53
C ARG A 55 -1.45 4.26 14.28
N VAL A 56 -2.36 3.34 14.05
CA VAL A 56 -2.30 2.38 12.95
C VAL A 56 -3.18 2.84 11.81
N ILE A 57 -2.61 2.90 10.63
CA ILE A 57 -3.29 3.32 9.40
C ILE A 57 -3.09 2.22 8.36
N ALA A 58 -4.16 1.74 7.78
CA ALA A 58 -4.12 0.83 6.63
C ALA A 58 -4.78 1.52 5.44
N ILE A 59 -4.09 1.58 4.30
CA ILE A 59 -4.56 2.32 3.13
C ILE A 59 -5.15 1.37 2.09
N ASP A 60 -6.07 1.91 1.31
CA ASP A 60 -6.42 1.35 0.00
C ASP A 60 -5.60 2.14 -1.04
N PRO A 61 -4.65 1.52 -1.76
CA PRO A 61 -3.95 2.20 -2.84
C PRO A 61 -4.91 2.70 -3.93
N ARG A 62 -4.50 3.71 -4.70
CA ARG A 62 -5.26 4.17 -5.88
C ARG A 62 -5.64 2.96 -6.75
N GLY A 63 -6.87 2.94 -7.26
CA GLY A 63 -7.40 1.84 -8.07
C GLY A 63 -7.93 0.66 -7.25
N GLN A 64 -7.59 0.53 -5.95
CA GLN A 64 -7.96 -0.60 -5.10
C GLN A 64 -8.98 -0.18 -4.02
N GLY A 65 -9.62 -1.17 -3.41
CA GLY A 65 -10.58 -0.99 -2.31
C GLY A 65 -11.62 0.09 -2.58
N TYR A 66 -11.75 1.01 -1.66
CA TYR A 66 -12.67 2.16 -1.74
C TYR A 66 -11.98 3.46 -2.20
N SER A 67 -10.69 3.43 -2.50
CA SER A 67 -9.97 4.58 -3.05
C SER A 67 -10.41 4.93 -4.47
N ALA A 68 -10.07 6.15 -4.90
CA ALA A 68 -10.38 6.66 -6.23
C ALA A 68 -9.96 5.68 -7.33
N LYS A 69 -10.88 5.42 -8.27
CA LYS A 69 -10.66 4.62 -9.47
C LYS A 69 -10.34 5.55 -10.62
N THR A 70 -9.07 5.70 -10.92
CA THR A 70 -8.58 6.58 -11.98
C THR A 70 -8.14 5.75 -13.19
N VAL A 71 -8.31 6.31 -14.39
CA VAL A 71 -7.81 5.68 -15.62
C VAL A 71 -6.28 5.76 -15.66
N ASP A 72 -5.74 6.91 -15.22
CA ASP A 72 -4.30 7.18 -15.22
C ASP A 72 -3.71 7.12 -13.80
N GLY A 73 -2.41 6.96 -13.70
CA GLY A 73 -1.67 7.02 -12.44
C GLY A 73 -1.72 5.74 -11.60
N ASN A 74 -2.08 4.61 -12.23
CA ASN A 74 -1.98 3.30 -11.59
C ASN A 74 -0.59 2.69 -11.84
N ASP A 75 0.43 3.47 -11.51
CA ASP A 75 1.84 3.10 -11.54
C ASP A 75 2.50 3.38 -10.21
N TYR A 76 3.58 2.67 -9.90
CA TYR A 76 4.21 2.76 -8.58
C TYR A 76 4.85 4.12 -8.30
N LEU A 77 5.27 4.88 -9.32
CA LEU A 77 5.78 6.24 -9.11
C LEU A 77 4.67 7.17 -8.62
N THR A 78 3.48 7.05 -9.20
CA THR A 78 2.30 7.80 -8.78
C THR A 78 1.80 7.32 -7.42
N HIS A 79 1.75 6.02 -7.16
CA HIS A 79 1.39 5.49 -5.84
C HIS A 79 2.35 6.00 -4.75
N GLY A 80 3.66 6.07 -5.00
CA GLY A 80 4.60 6.68 -4.05
C GLY A 80 4.30 8.16 -3.75
N ARG A 81 3.82 8.93 -4.75
CA ARG A 81 3.35 10.32 -4.55
C ARG A 81 2.05 10.37 -3.75
N ASP A 82 1.14 9.42 -3.97
CA ASP A 82 -0.09 9.32 -3.19
C ASP A 82 0.20 9.03 -1.71
N VAL A 83 1.14 8.13 -1.44
CA VAL A 83 1.63 7.88 -0.06
C VAL A 83 2.20 9.16 0.55
N ALA A 84 3.00 9.93 -0.21
CA ALA A 84 3.53 11.20 0.26
C ALA A 84 2.41 12.21 0.53
N GLY A 85 1.44 12.34 -0.37
CA GLY A 85 0.28 13.21 -0.21
C GLY A 85 -0.54 12.86 1.04
N MET A 86 -0.76 11.57 1.30
CA MET A 86 -1.43 11.11 2.53
C MET A 86 -0.63 11.45 3.78
N ILE A 87 0.68 11.19 3.78
CA ILE A 87 1.57 11.53 4.90
C ILE A 87 1.50 13.02 5.21
N ASP A 88 1.50 13.87 4.17
CA ASP A 88 1.42 15.32 4.33
C ASP A 88 0.05 15.78 4.81
N ALA A 89 -1.03 15.28 4.21
CA ALA A 89 -2.39 15.63 4.59
C ALA A 89 -2.73 15.24 6.03
N LEU A 90 -2.19 14.12 6.52
CA LEU A 90 -2.36 13.65 7.89
C LEU A 90 -1.32 14.21 8.88
N GLY A 91 -0.34 14.98 8.39
CA GLY A 91 0.73 15.57 9.21
C GLY A 91 1.62 14.53 9.89
N LEU A 92 1.82 13.37 9.26
CA LEU A 92 2.55 12.26 9.87
C LEU A 92 4.06 12.51 9.90
N LYS A 93 4.68 12.06 10.99
CA LYS A 93 6.13 12.07 11.23
C LYS A 93 6.53 10.84 12.02
N ASP A 94 7.80 10.46 11.97
CA ASP A 94 8.37 9.33 12.72
C ASP A 94 7.64 8.01 12.40
N ILE A 95 7.39 7.78 11.11
CA ILE A 95 6.51 6.75 10.57
C ILE A 95 7.27 5.43 10.38
N VAL A 96 6.62 4.30 10.63
CA VAL A 96 7.03 3.02 10.02
C VAL A 96 6.09 2.73 8.84
N LEU A 97 6.65 2.67 7.62
CA LEU A 97 5.95 2.18 6.45
C LEU A 97 6.09 0.66 6.37
N ILE A 98 4.98 -0.03 6.18
CA ILE A 98 4.91 -1.49 6.13
C ILE A 98 4.24 -1.88 4.81
N GLY A 99 5.03 -2.36 3.86
CA GLY A 99 4.53 -2.88 2.59
C GLY A 99 4.39 -4.39 2.64
N TRP A 100 3.30 -4.90 2.08
CA TRP A 100 3.12 -6.33 1.83
C TRP A 100 2.97 -6.58 0.33
N SER A 101 3.69 -7.58 -0.23
CA SER A 101 3.69 -7.91 -1.64
C SER A 101 3.96 -6.66 -2.49
N THR A 102 3.15 -6.34 -3.49
CA THR A 102 3.31 -5.13 -4.33
C THR A 102 3.22 -3.81 -3.56
N GLY A 103 2.64 -3.77 -2.36
CA GLY A 103 2.69 -2.60 -1.48
C GLY A 103 4.12 -2.18 -1.07
N ASN A 104 5.08 -3.10 -1.21
CA ASN A 104 6.50 -2.74 -1.09
C ASN A 104 6.98 -1.83 -2.22
N LEU A 105 6.45 -2.00 -3.43
CA LEU A 105 6.81 -1.15 -4.58
C LEU A 105 6.35 0.30 -4.34
N ASP A 106 5.16 0.48 -3.76
CA ASP A 106 4.67 1.80 -3.34
C ASP A 106 5.57 2.40 -2.24
N THR A 107 5.96 1.57 -1.25
CA THR A 107 6.85 1.97 -0.16
C THR A 107 8.24 2.37 -0.68
N TRP A 108 8.85 1.57 -1.54
CA TRP A 108 10.16 1.88 -2.11
C TRP A 108 10.11 3.08 -3.04
N SER A 109 9.02 3.22 -3.82
CA SER A 109 8.78 4.39 -4.65
C SER A 109 8.68 5.68 -3.81
N TYR A 110 7.98 5.64 -2.67
CA TYR A 110 7.99 6.76 -1.73
C TYR A 110 9.41 7.09 -1.26
N VAL A 111 10.17 6.09 -0.78
CA VAL A 111 11.54 6.31 -0.28
C VAL A 111 12.46 6.87 -1.37
N GLN A 112 12.35 6.35 -2.59
CA GLN A 112 13.15 6.82 -3.73
C GLN A 112 12.88 8.28 -4.09
N GLN A 113 11.62 8.73 -4.04
CA GLN A 113 11.22 10.07 -4.47
C GLN A 113 11.32 11.11 -3.36
N PHE A 114 11.05 10.75 -2.12
CA PHE A 114 10.88 11.68 -0.99
C PHE A 114 11.88 11.45 0.15
N GLY A 115 12.70 10.42 0.05
CA GLY A 115 13.71 10.12 1.07
C GLY A 115 13.10 9.54 2.36
N LYS A 116 13.87 9.64 3.45
CA LYS A 116 13.57 8.98 4.72
C LYS A 116 13.27 9.92 5.89
N ASP A 117 13.26 11.23 5.68
CA ASP A 117 13.23 12.22 6.78
C ASP A 117 11.98 12.13 7.66
N LYS A 118 10.87 11.64 7.13
CA LYS A 118 9.63 11.40 7.88
C LYS A 118 9.53 9.99 8.42
N LEU A 119 10.48 9.11 8.07
CA LEU A 119 10.43 7.69 8.42
C LEU A 119 11.31 7.38 9.62
N ARG A 120 10.79 6.55 10.52
CA ARG A 120 11.53 5.85 11.55
C ARG A 120 12.05 4.50 11.05
N GLY A 121 11.36 3.90 10.11
CA GLY A 121 11.72 2.61 9.53
C GLY A 121 10.82 2.20 8.37
N VAL A 122 11.25 1.16 7.69
CA VAL A 122 10.51 0.47 6.64
C VAL A 122 10.51 -1.01 6.96
N VAL A 123 9.35 -1.64 6.83
CA VAL A 123 9.18 -3.10 6.93
C VAL A 123 8.70 -3.60 5.58
N THR A 124 9.42 -4.56 5.03
CA THR A 124 9.07 -5.21 3.75
C THR A 124 8.63 -6.64 4.03
N ILE A 125 7.46 -7.00 3.53
CA ILE A 125 6.87 -8.33 3.72
C ILE A 125 6.63 -8.92 2.34
N ASP A 126 7.30 -10.06 2.08
CA ASP A 126 7.01 -10.95 0.94
C ASP A 126 7.04 -10.25 -0.42
N MET A 127 8.19 -9.67 -0.78
CA MET A 127 8.47 -9.09 -2.09
C MET A 127 9.95 -9.02 -2.38
N SER A 128 10.35 -9.39 -3.59
CA SER A 128 11.71 -9.19 -4.08
C SER A 128 12.00 -7.71 -4.37
N PRO A 129 13.18 -7.19 -4.01
CA PRO A 129 13.60 -5.84 -4.39
C PRO A 129 13.71 -5.62 -5.90
N LEU A 130 13.89 -6.68 -6.66
CA LEU A 130 13.90 -6.69 -8.11
C LEU A 130 12.81 -7.65 -8.60
N PRO A 131 11.56 -7.21 -8.70
CA PRO A 131 10.44 -8.10 -8.96
C PRO A 131 10.50 -8.79 -10.33
N LEU A 132 11.14 -8.18 -11.31
CA LEU A 132 11.31 -8.74 -12.65
C LEU A 132 12.75 -8.67 -13.09
N SER A 133 13.31 -9.79 -13.55
CA SER A 133 14.61 -9.83 -14.21
C SER A 133 14.67 -10.99 -15.20
N PRO A 134 15.27 -10.79 -16.38
CA PRO A 134 15.59 -11.88 -17.30
C PRO A 134 16.81 -12.70 -16.82
N ASP A 135 17.57 -12.22 -15.85
CA ASP A 135 18.75 -12.92 -15.32
C ASP A 135 18.35 -13.81 -14.14
N PRO A 136 18.43 -15.16 -14.28
CA PRO A 136 18.03 -16.10 -13.24
C PRO A 136 18.92 -16.08 -11.99
N LYS A 137 20.02 -15.31 -12.01
CA LYS A 137 20.88 -15.14 -10.82
C LYS A 137 20.25 -14.25 -9.75
N TRP A 138 19.29 -13.43 -10.11
CA TRP A 138 18.60 -12.54 -9.20
C TRP A 138 17.38 -13.23 -8.60
N TRP A 139 17.16 -13.03 -7.33
CA TRP A 139 15.91 -13.38 -6.71
C TRP A 139 14.81 -12.44 -7.21
N THR A 140 13.88 -12.99 -8.00
CA THR A 140 12.79 -12.24 -8.64
C THR A 140 11.47 -12.96 -8.44
N GLU A 141 10.35 -12.24 -8.69
CA GLU A 141 9.01 -12.83 -8.70
C GLU A 141 8.70 -13.54 -10.03
N GLY A 142 9.53 -13.32 -11.06
CA GLY A 142 9.39 -13.99 -12.35
C GLY A 142 9.88 -13.18 -13.54
N THR A 143 9.55 -13.64 -14.71
CA THR A 143 9.82 -12.97 -16.00
C THR A 143 8.65 -12.04 -16.39
N ILE A 144 8.90 -11.15 -17.36
CA ILE A 144 7.84 -10.29 -17.93
C ILE A 144 6.74 -11.12 -18.58
N GLU A 145 7.10 -12.23 -19.24
CA GLU A 145 6.15 -13.15 -19.88
C GLU A 145 5.21 -13.79 -18.84
N GLU A 146 5.78 -14.32 -17.79
CA GLU A 146 5.01 -14.95 -16.69
C GLU A 146 4.08 -13.94 -16.03
N LEU A 147 4.57 -12.74 -15.72
CA LEU A 147 3.76 -11.70 -15.12
C LEU A 147 2.65 -11.20 -16.05
N SER A 148 2.92 -11.11 -17.36
CA SER A 148 1.92 -10.73 -18.35
C SER A 148 0.79 -11.77 -18.44
N GLN A 149 1.10 -13.06 -18.32
CA GLN A 149 0.08 -14.13 -18.28
C GLN A 149 -0.78 -14.00 -17.01
N VAL A 150 -0.15 -13.81 -15.85
CA VAL A 150 -0.86 -13.59 -14.57
C VAL A 150 -1.72 -12.33 -14.64
N ALA A 151 -1.17 -11.23 -15.12
CA ALA A 151 -1.92 -9.98 -15.25
C ALA A 151 -3.12 -10.14 -16.19
N THR A 152 -2.97 -10.86 -17.29
CA THR A 152 -4.08 -11.15 -18.20
C THR A 152 -5.16 -11.97 -17.50
N GLN A 153 -4.81 -13.00 -16.76
CA GLN A 153 -5.76 -13.83 -16.03
C GLN A 153 -6.50 -13.02 -14.96
N VAL A 154 -5.78 -12.27 -14.14
CA VAL A 154 -6.34 -11.50 -13.01
C VAL A 154 -7.19 -10.31 -13.47
N LEU A 155 -6.73 -9.60 -14.52
CA LEU A 155 -7.35 -8.33 -14.95
C LEU A 155 -8.51 -8.51 -15.93
N THR A 156 -8.66 -9.67 -16.57
CA THR A 156 -9.71 -9.88 -17.58
C THR A 156 -11.04 -10.33 -16.99
N SER A 157 -11.07 -10.86 -15.77
CA SER A 157 -12.34 -11.26 -15.14
C SER A 157 -12.22 -11.34 -13.62
N SER A 158 -13.33 -11.08 -12.93
CA SER A 158 -13.43 -11.31 -11.48
C SER A 158 -13.30 -12.80 -11.10
N GLN A 159 -13.60 -13.71 -12.03
CA GLN A 159 -13.40 -15.14 -11.85
C GLN A 159 -11.90 -15.48 -11.89
N GLY A 160 -11.15 -14.98 -12.89
CA GLY A 160 -9.72 -15.18 -12.98
C GLY A 160 -8.96 -14.62 -11.76
N CYS A 161 -9.42 -13.50 -11.22
CA CYS A 161 -8.88 -12.97 -9.98
C CYS A 161 -9.10 -13.92 -8.79
N ARG A 162 -10.30 -14.50 -8.64
CA ARG A 162 -10.60 -15.45 -7.56
C ARG A 162 -9.90 -16.80 -7.70
N GLU A 163 -9.58 -17.21 -8.91
CA GLU A 163 -8.87 -18.47 -9.18
C GLU A 163 -7.35 -18.32 -8.97
N PHE A 164 -6.84 -17.09 -9.01
CA PHE A 164 -5.43 -16.79 -8.77
C PHE A 164 -5.08 -16.75 -7.28
N PHE A 165 -5.98 -16.26 -6.43
CA PHE A 165 -5.82 -16.14 -4.97
C PHE A 165 -6.63 -17.21 -4.23
#